data_4b34224fbd0ae83293d54771f19af3a6
#
_entry.id   4b34224fbd0ae83293d54771f19af3a6
#
_cell.length_a   1.000
_cell.length_b   1.000
_cell.length_c   1.000
_cell.angle_alpha   90.00
_cell.angle_beta   90.00
_cell.angle_gamma   90.00
#
_symmetry.space_group_name_H-M   'P 1'
#
loop_
_entity.id
_entity.type
_entity.pdbx_description
1 polymer ?
#
loop_
_entity_poly.entity_id
_entity_poly.type
_entity_poly.pdbx_seq_one_letter_code
_entity_poly.pdbx_strand_id
1 'polypeptide(L)'
;VVARVAPFVIFLLLTTCQGQFGDSSRYWFYLGKTLVGVWLIWEMRPFVKEMRWAFSWEAVVVGIGIFAIWIGISGEWTTQNSLWVKLGLSHAPAEPIKLWNPLEHFGSGSALAWLFIVVRILGSALVVPPLEEVFYRSFLYRYVASQNFMTVPLNKFLPLPFLVTTLIFGFAHNEWLAGILCGVAYQWLVLRKNRLGDAMTAHAITNFLLGLWVVWRGAWQFW
;
A
#
# COMPACT_ATOMS: atom_id res chain seq x y z
N VAL A 1 13.51 5.63 -15.43
CA VAL A 1 12.33 6.31 -14.87
C VAL A 1 11.09 5.48 -15.12
N VAL A 2 10.69 5.29 -16.39
CA VAL A 2 9.40 4.68 -16.78
C VAL A 2 9.11 3.37 -16.04
N ALA A 3 10.02 2.41 -16.03
CA ALA A 3 9.84 1.12 -15.37
C ALA A 3 9.63 1.19 -13.83
N ARG A 4 9.92 2.33 -13.18
CA ARG A 4 9.71 2.54 -11.75
C ARG A 4 8.50 3.41 -11.42
N VAL A 5 7.95 4.09 -12.41
CA VAL A 5 6.82 5.03 -12.23
C VAL A 5 5.56 4.49 -12.86
N ALA A 6 5.60 4.14 -14.16
CA ALA A 6 4.41 3.76 -14.90
C ALA A 6 3.62 2.58 -14.28
N PRO A 7 4.27 1.49 -13.79
CA PRO A 7 3.53 0.38 -13.20
C PRO A 7 2.70 0.78 -11.98
N PHE A 8 3.26 1.61 -11.08
CA PHE A 8 2.53 2.12 -9.92
C PHE A 8 1.39 3.06 -10.34
N VAL A 9 1.63 3.97 -11.29
CA VAL A 9 0.61 4.91 -11.79
C VAL A 9 -0.54 4.15 -12.48
N ILE A 10 -0.24 3.15 -13.32
CA ILE A 10 -1.25 2.30 -13.95
C ILE A 10 -2.10 1.58 -12.88
N PHE A 11 -1.44 0.99 -11.88
CA PHE A 11 -2.13 0.31 -10.77
C PHE A 11 -3.03 1.27 -9.98
N LEU A 12 -2.58 2.50 -9.74
CA LEU A 12 -3.35 3.55 -9.08
C LEU A 12 -4.56 3.98 -9.92
N LEU A 13 -4.38 4.20 -11.23
CA LEU A 13 -5.47 4.54 -12.14
C LEU A 13 -6.54 3.45 -12.17
N LEU A 14 -6.16 2.18 -12.21
CA LEU A 14 -7.11 1.07 -12.10
C LEU A 14 -7.84 1.03 -10.75
N THR A 15 -7.21 1.55 -9.71
CA THR A 15 -7.85 1.69 -8.38
C THR A 15 -8.96 2.73 -8.41
N THR A 16 -8.80 3.85 -9.13
CA THR A 16 -9.85 4.87 -9.26
C THR A 16 -11.07 4.40 -10.05
N CYS A 17 -10.93 3.35 -10.87
CA CYS A 17 -12.06 2.76 -11.60
C CYS A 17 -12.99 1.88 -10.73
N GLN A 18 -12.54 1.50 -9.52
CA GLN A 18 -13.32 0.63 -8.63
C GLN A 18 -14.60 1.33 -8.17
N GLY A 19 -15.75 0.66 -8.38
CA GLY A 19 -17.07 1.18 -7.99
C GLY A 19 -17.69 2.18 -8.97
N GLN A 20 -16.99 2.60 -10.04
CA GLN A 20 -17.52 3.57 -11.00
C GLN A 20 -18.58 2.99 -11.95
N PHE A 21 -18.59 1.68 -12.12
CA PHE A 21 -19.47 0.95 -13.06
C PHE A 21 -20.49 0.06 -12.31
N GLY A 22 -21.03 0.56 -11.21
CA GLY A 22 -21.92 -0.17 -10.31
C GLY A 22 -21.21 -0.91 -9.20
N ASP A 23 -21.96 -1.33 -8.17
CA ASP A 23 -21.41 -1.86 -6.91
C ASP A 23 -20.50 -3.07 -7.07
N SER A 24 -20.88 -4.01 -7.92
CA SER A 24 -20.08 -5.21 -8.18
C SER A 24 -18.73 -4.91 -8.84
N SER A 25 -18.64 -3.76 -9.57
CA SER A 25 -17.44 -3.41 -10.32
C SER A 25 -16.21 -3.25 -9.42
N ARG A 26 -16.37 -2.85 -8.14
CA ARG A 26 -15.27 -2.72 -7.19
C ARG A 26 -14.50 -4.03 -6.97
N TYR A 27 -15.19 -5.17 -7.02
CA TYR A 27 -14.60 -6.49 -6.81
C TYR A 27 -13.88 -6.96 -8.08
N TRP A 28 -14.54 -6.81 -9.24
CA TRP A 28 -13.96 -7.20 -10.52
C TRP A 28 -12.78 -6.34 -10.94
N PHE A 29 -12.85 -5.04 -10.71
CA PHE A 29 -11.69 -4.14 -10.93
C PHE A 29 -10.55 -4.45 -9.98
N TYR A 30 -10.83 -4.86 -8.74
CA TYR A 30 -9.77 -5.30 -7.83
C TYR A 30 -9.06 -6.56 -8.35
N LEU A 31 -9.81 -7.55 -8.82
CA LEU A 31 -9.24 -8.73 -9.48
C LEU A 31 -8.42 -8.33 -10.70
N GLY A 32 -9.01 -7.53 -11.60
CA GLY A 32 -8.36 -7.07 -12.82
C GLY A 32 -7.06 -6.32 -12.54
N LYS A 33 -7.06 -5.35 -11.62
CA LYS A 33 -5.84 -4.61 -11.26
C LYS A 33 -4.78 -5.50 -10.60
N THR A 34 -5.19 -6.53 -9.87
CA THR A 34 -4.25 -7.49 -9.27
C THR A 34 -3.55 -8.29 -10.37
N LEU A 35 -4.28 -8.79 -11.36
CA LEU A 35 -3.70 -9.50 -12.51
C LEU A 35 -2.78 -8.61 -13.33
N VAL A 36 -3.22 -7.38 -13.63
CA VAL A 36 -2.38 -6.37 -14.30
C VAL A 36 -1.14 -6.06 -13.47
N GLY A 37 -1.27 -5.92 -12.15
CA GLY A 37 -0.14 -5.69 -11.25
C GLY A 37 0.88 -6.83 -11.27
N VAL A 38 0.45 -8.09 -11.30
CA VAL A 38 1.34 -9.25 -11.46
C VAL A 38 2.10 -9.17 -12.80
N TRP A 39 1.39 -8.87 -13.87
CA TRP A 39 2.01 -8.70 -15.19
C TRP A 39 3.02 -7.53 -15.20
N LEU A 40 2.66 -6.38 -14.63
CA LEU A 40 3.56 -5.23 -14.54
C LEU A 40 4.82 -5.54 -13.71
N ILE A 41 4.72 -6.28 -12.63
CA ILE A 41 5.88 -6.73 -11.84
C ILE A 41 6.78 -7.63 -12.69
N TRP A 42 6.18 -8.51 -13.48
CA TRP A 42 6.94 -9.37 -14.39
C TRP A 42 7.73 -8.53 -15.39
N GLU A 43 7.09 -7.56 -16.04
CA GLU A 43 7.72 -6.64 -17.01
C GLU A 43 8.80 -5.74 -16.37
N MET A 44 8.67 -5.39 -15.10
CA MET A 44 9.64 -4.57 -14.36
C MET A 44 10.96 -5.31 -14.09
N ARG A 45 10.94 -6.64 -13.94
CA ARG A 45 12.09 -7.44 -13.49
C ARG A 45 13.40 -7.19 -14.23
N PRO A 46 13.45 -7.11 -15.54
CA PRO A 46 14.70 -6.88 -16.27
C PRO A 46 15.27 -5.47 -16.08
N PHE A 47 14.43 -4.50 -15.73
CA PHE A 47 14.79 -3.08 -15.63
C PHE A 47 15.01 -2.59 -14.18
N VAL A 48 14.48 -3.30 -13.19
CA VAL A 48 14.51 -2.91 -11.77
C VAL A 48 15.22 -4.01 -10.97
N LYS A 49 16.54 -4.01 -11.01
CA LYS A 49 17.37 -5.06 -10.41
C LYS A 49 17.25 -5.12 -8.89
N GLU A 50 16.95 -3.98 -8.25
CA GLU A 50 16.73 -3.87 -6.81
C GLU A 50 15.40 -4.44 -6.33
N MET A 51 14.42 -4.70 -7.22
CA MET A 51 13.13 -5.31 -6.91
C MET A 51 13.30 -6.83 -6.73
N ARG A 52 13.93 -7.21 -5.63
CA ARG A 52 14.16 -8.61 -5.22
C ARG A 52 13.71 -8.79 -3.80
N TRP A 53 12.85 -9.76 -3.55
CA TRP A 53 12.46 -10.13 -2.21
C TRP A 53 13.69 -10.50 -1.37
N ALA A 54 13.71 -10.05 -0.13
CA ALA A 54 14.74 -10.40 0.83
C ALA A 54 14.10 -10.56 2.21
N PHE A 55 14.54 -11.54 2.94
CA PHE A 55 14.02 -11.87 4.25
C PHE A 55 15.06 -11.56 5.32
N SER A 56 14.65 -10.85 6.37
CA SER A 56 15.40 -10.69 7.60
C SER A 56 14.47 -10.68 8.80
N TRP A 57 14.98 -10.99 9.97
CA TRP A 57 14.19 -10.96 11.20
C TRP A 57 13.67 -9.54 11.51
N GLU A 58 14.47 -8.49 11.16
CA GLU A 58 14.04 -7.10 11.32
C GLU A 58 12.82 -6.79 10.42
N ALA A 59 12.78 -7.32 9.20
CA ALA A 59 11.62 -7.15 8.31
C ALA A 59 10.37 -7.79 8.93
N VAL A 60 10.51 -8.96 9.55
CA VAL A 60 9.39 -9.62 10.24
C VAL A 60 8.91 -8.79 11.43
N VAL A 61 9.84 -8.36 12.30
CA VAL A 61 9.50 -7.55 13.48
C VAL A 61 8.84 -6.23 13.07
N VAL A 62 9.38 -5.55 12.07
CA VAL A 62 8.79 -4.31 11.54
C VAL A 62 7.41 -4.57 10.94
N GLY A 63 7.24 -5.64 10.14
CA GLY A 63 5.95 -5.97 9.54
C GLY A 63 4.86 -6.24 10.58
N ILE A 64 5.16 -7.04 11.59
CA ILE A 64 4.23 -7.32 12.71
C ILE A 64 3.99 -6.06 13.55
N GLY A 65 5.06 -5.31 13.87
CA GLY A 65 4.98 -4.09 14.67
C GLY A 65 4.11 -3.02 14.00
N ILE A 66 4.30 -2.80 12.70
CA ILE A 66 3.47 -1.86 11.93
C ILE A 66 2.02 -2.33 11.84
N PHE A 67 1.76 -3.62 11.66
CA PHE A 67 0.40 -4.16 11.73
C PHE A 67 -0.25 -3.82 13.09
N ALA A 68 0.43 -4.08 14.21
CA ALA A 68 -0.08 -3.78 15.55
C ALA A 68 -0.31 -2.27 15.76
N ILE A 69 0.61 -1.42 15.28
CA ILE A 69 0.45 0.04 15.29
C ILE A 69 -0.77 0.44 14.45
N TRP A 70 -0.89 -0.10 13.22
CA TRP A 70 -1.99 0.24 12.32
C TRP A 70 -3.34 0.01 12.97
N ILE A 71 -3.60 -1.20 13.50
CA ILE A 71 -4.88 -1.50 14.15
C ILE A 71 -5.06 -0.77 15.50
N GLY A 72 -3.96 -0.46 16.19
CA GLY A 72 -4.00 0.17 17.52
C GLY A 72 -4.26 1.67 17.50
N ILE A 73 -3.83 2.38 16.44
CA ILE A 73 -4.01 3.84 16.34
C ILE A 73 -5.09 4.25 15.35
N SER A 74 -5.55 3.32 14.50
CA SER A 74 -6.60 3.63 13.53
C SER A 74 -7.93 3.89 14.23
N GLY A 75 -8.55 5.00 13.86
CA GLY A 75 -9.81 5.45 14.41
C GLY A 75 -10.34 6.62 13.58
N GLU A 76 -11.54 7.10 13.90
CA GLU A 76 -12.17 8.19 13.14
C GLU A 76 -11.27 9.42 13.00
N TRP A 77 -10.48 9.73 14.04
CA TRP A 77 -9.61 10.90 14.07
C TRP A 77 -8.35 10.77 13.19
N THR A 78 -7.94 9.56 12.81
CA THR A 78 -6.75 9.29 11.99
C THR A 78 -7.05 9.12 10.51
N THR A 79 -8.32 9.21 10.09
CA THR A 79 -8.68 9.13 8.67
C THR A 79 -8.43 10.47 7.95
N GLN A 80 -8.09 10.40 6.68
CA GLN A 80 -7.93 11.60 5.84
C GLN A 80 -9.19 12.45 5.82
N ASN A 81 -10.36 11.83 5.66
CA ASN A 81 -11.61 12.57 5.64
C ASN A 81 -11.83 13.37 6.93
N SER A 82 -11.59 12.75 8.08
CA SER A 82 -11.67 13.43 9.39
C SER A 82 -10.68 14.60 9.50
N LEU A 83 -9.47 14.42 8.98
CA LEU A 83 -8.46 15.49 8.94
C LEU A 83 -8.92 16.67 8.09
N TRP A 84 -9.40 16.41 6.85
CA TRP A 84 -9.85 17.47 5.94
C TRP A 84 -11.08 18.21 6.48
N VAL A 85 -12.01 17.50 7.10
CA VAL A 85 -13.17 18.12 7.77
C VAL A 85 -12.72 19.03 8.93
N LYS A 86 -11.80 18.58 9.78
CA LYS A 86 -11.26 19.39 10.90
C LYS A 86 -10.51 20.64 10.43
N LEU A 87 -9.84 20.56 9.27
CA LEU A 87 -9.14 21.69 8.65
C LEU A 87 -10.08 22.63 7.88
N GLY A 88 -11.39 22.31 7.80
CA GLY A 88 -12.36 23.12 7.03
C GLY A 88 -12.18 23.00 5.51
N LEU A 89 -11.44 21.98 5.03
CA LEU A 89 -11.16 21.76 3.61
C LEU A 89 -12.15 20.78 2.96
N SER A 90 -12.99 20.12 3.73
CA SER A 90 -14.03 19.20 3.26
C SER A 90 -15.22 19.23 4.21
N HIS A 91 -16.36 18.68 3.75
CA HIS A 91 -17.55 18.44 4.56
C HIS A 91 -17.62 16.97 4.97
N ALA A 92 -18.27 16.71 6.11
CA ALA A 92 -18.58 15.32 6.48
C ALA A 92 -19.43 14.67 5.38
N PRO A 93 -19.19 13.38 5.05
CA PRO A 93 -20.01 12.67 4.06
C PRO A 93 -21.48 12.71 4.46
N ALA A 94 -22.35 13.04 3.50
CA ALA A 94 -23.79 13.06 3.72
C ALA A 94 -24.38 11.65 3.94
N GLU A 95 -23.70 10.63 3.38
CA GLU A 95 -24.08 9.22 3.52
C GLU A 95 -22.89 8.37 4.03
N PRO A 96 -23.17 7.24 4.70
CA PRO A 96 -22.13 6.31 5.12
C PRO A 96 -21.30 5.81 3.92
N ILE A 97 -19.98 5.76 4.10
CA ILE A 97 -19.10 5.21 3.09
C ILE A 97 -19.39 3.72 2.92
N LYS A 98 -19.68 3.31 1.68
CA LYS A 98 -19.94 1.92 1.36
C LYS A 98 -18.65 1.10 1.45
N LEU A 99 -18.59 0.23 2.44
CA LEU A 99 -17.42 -0.60 2.70
C LEU A 99 -17.21 -1.67 1.62
N TRP A 100 -15.98 -2.09 1.42
CA TRP A 100 -15.63 -3.19 0.54
C TRP A 100 -15.82 -4.53 1.28
N ASN A 101 -17.06 -5.01 1.35
CA ASN A 101 -17.44 -6.22 2.06
C ASN A 101 -18.08 -7.25 1.10
N PRO A 102 -17.30 -8.22 0.58
CA PRO A 102 -17.83 -9.19 -0.36
C PRO A 102 -18.79 -10.20 0.28
N LEU A 103 -18.69 -10.46 1.59
CA LEU A 103 -19.61 -11.35 2.29
C LEU A 103 -21.03 -10.75 2.38
N GLU A 104 -21.12 -9.44 2.54
CA GLU A 104 -22.37 -8.71 2.50
C GLU A 104 -22.96 -8.64 1.07
N HIS A 105 -22.08 -8.40 0.09
CA HIS A 105 -22.50 -8.19 -1.30
C HIS A 105 -22.92 -9.48 -2.01
N PHE A 106 -22.15 -10.57 -1.84
CA PHE A 106 -22.37 -11.85 -2.54
C PHE A 106 -22.97 -12.94 -1.64
N GLY A 107 -23.12 -12.67 -0.34
CA GLY A 107 -23.54 -13.66 0.66
C GLY A 107 -22.37 -14.41 1.30
N SER A 108 -22.47 -14.70 2.60
CA SER A 108 -21.42 -15.33 3.41
C SER A 108 -21.05 -16.75 2.98
N GLY A 109 -22.00 -17.48 2.38
CA GLY A 109 -21.78 -18.82 1.81
C GLY A 109 -21.27 -18.84 0.37
N SER A 110 -21.10 -17.67 -0.26
CA SER A 110 -20.72 -17.58 -1.67
C SER A 110 -19.24 -17.86 -1.89
N ALA A 111 -18.92 -18.84 -2.76
CA ALA A 111 -17.54 -19.08 -3.21
C ALA A 111 -16.91 -17.84 -3.88
N LEU A 112 -17.75 -17.03 -4.55
CA LEU A 112 -17.31 -15.79 -5.18
C LEU A 112 -16.86 -14.74 -4.15
N ALA A 113 -17.57 -14.61 -3.03
CA ALA A 113 -17.16 -13.74 -1.93
C ALA A 113 -15.78 -14.12 -1.39
N TRP A 114 -15.56 -15.41 -1.14
CA TRP A 114 -14.28 -15.92 -0.67
C TRP A 114 -13.16 -15.79 -1.71
N LEU A 115 -13.46 -15.96 -2.99
CA LEU A 115 -12.50 -15.69 -4.06
C LEU A 115 -12.00 -14.24 -3.99
N PHE A 116 -12.89 -13.25 -3.88
CA PHE A 116 -12.50 -11.84 -3.80
C PHE A 116 -11.74 -11.51 -2.50
N ILE A 117 -12.08 -12.14 -1.37
CA ILE A 117 -11.31 -12.02 -0.13
C ILE A 117 -9.86 -12.51 -0.33
N VAL A 118 -9.68 -13.71 -0.87
CA VAL A 118 -8.35 -14.29 -1.12
C VAL A 118 -7.57 -13.43 -2.11
N VAL A 119 -8.20 -13.01 -3.21
CA VAL A 119 -7.58 -12.11 -4.19
C VAL A 119 -7.15 -10.80 -3.55
N ARG A 120 -7.95 -10.24 -2.63
CA ARG A 120 -7.61 -8.99 -1.96
C ARG A 120 -6.44 -9.16 -0.98
N ILE A 121 -6.43 -10.21 -0.19
CA ILE A 121 -5.32 -10.51 0.73
C ILE A 121 -4.02 -10.74 -0.06
N LEU A 122 -4.05 -11.60 -1.08
CA LEU A 122 -2.86 -11.89 -1.87
C LEU A 122 -2.41 -10.69 -2.72
N GLY A 123 -3.35 -9.97 -3.31
CA GLY A 123 -3.06 -8.76 -4.08
C GLY A 123 -2.41 -7.67 -3.23
N SER A 124 -2.96 -7.38 -2.05
CA SER A 124 -2.38 -6.39 -1.15
C SER A 124 -1.02 -6.84 -0.57
N ALA A 125 -0.84 -8.14 -0.29
CA ALA A 125 0.39 -8.64 0.30
C ALA A 125 1.52 -8.88 -0.70
N LEU A 126 1.23 -9.28 -1.94
CA LEU A 126 2.27 -9.72 -2.89
C LEU A 126 2.44 -8.79 -4.11
N VAL A 127 1.39 -8.03 -4.48
CA VAL A 127 1.42 -7.16 -5.65
C VAL A 127 1.67 -5.71 -5.26
N VAL A 128 1.01 -5.21 -4.23
CA VAL A 128 1.16 -3.82 -3.78
C VAL A 128 2.60 -3.51 -3.33
N PRO A 129 3.25 -4.32 -2.46
CA PRO A 129 4.58 -3.98 -1.95
C PRO A 129 5.65 -3.80 -3.03
N PRO A 130 5.82 -4.69 -4.04
CA PRO A 130 6.80 -4.44 -5.10
C PRO A 130 6.55 -3.14 -5.86
N LEU A 131 5.30 -2.83 -6.20
CA LEU A 131 4.95 -1.63 -6.95
C LEU A 131 5.23 -0.36 -6.14
N GLU A 132 4.79 -0.34 -4.88
CA GLU A 132 4.94 0.81 -4.00
C GLU A 132 6.38 1.02 -3.53
N GLU A 133 7.09 -0.02 -3.10
CA GLU A 133 8.46 0.13 -2.63
C GLU A 133 9.41 0.57 -3.77
N VAL A 134 9.19 0.07 -4.99
CA VAL A 134 9.94 0.55 -6.16
C VAL A 134 9.61 2.00 -6.46
N PHE A 135 8.35 2.39 -6.43
CA PHE A 135 7.97 3.78 -6.67
C PHE A 135 8.50 4.72 -5.59
N TYR A 136 8.20 4.46 -4.32
CA TYR A 136 8.51 5.39 -3.23
C TYR A 136 10.01 5.38 -2.88
N ARG A 137 10.65 4.21 -2.72
CA ARG A 137 12.01 4.10 -2.17
C ARG A 137 13.07 4.02 -3.27
N SER A 138 12.80 3.31 -4.38
CA SER A 138 13.76 3.26 -5.47
C SER A 138 13.70 4.48 -6.38
N PHE A 139 12.52 5.06 -6.61
CA PHE A 139 12.39 6.23 -7.48
C PHE A 139 12.23 7.53 -6.69
N LEU A 140 11.08 7.77 -6.02
CA LEU A 140 10.70 9.06 -5.48
C LEU A 140 11.73 9.60 -4.47
N TYR A 141 12.13 8.79 -3.50
CA TYR A 141 13.14 9.18 -2.49
C TYR A 141 14.44 9.66 -3.16
N ARG A 142 14.93 8.89 -4.11
CA ARG A 142 16.19 9.22 -4.79
C ARG A 142 16.02 10.38 -5.77
N TYR A 143 14.85 10.51 -6.41
CA TYR A 143 14.55 11.59 -7.35
C TYR A 143 14.41 12.94 -6.67
N VAL A 144 13.83 13.01 -5.47
CA VAL A 144 13.80 14.22 -4.65
C VAL A 144 15.23 14.65 -4.26
N ALA A 145 16.14 13.72 -4.13
CA ALA A 145 17.55 14.02 -3.86
C ALA A 145 18.32 14.50 -5.11
N SER A 146 18.03 13.92 -6.28
CA SER A 146 18.74 14.23 -7.53
C SER A 146 17.93 13.76 -8.74
N GLN A 147 17.90 14.57 -9.80
CA GLN A 147 17.32 14.16 -11.08
C GLN A 147 18.03 12.91 -11.66
N ASN A 148 19.34 12.79 -11.44
CA ASN A 148 20.09 11.58 -11.73
C ASN A 148 19.98 10.58 -10.56
N PHE A 149 18.75 10.20 -10.23
CA PHE A 149 18.41 9.43 -9.02
C PHE A 149 19.13 8.07 -8.91
N MET A 150 19.57 7.49 -10.03
CA MET A 150 20.29 6.21 -10.02
C MET A 150 21.67 6.29 -9.38
N THR A 151 22.25 7.49 -9.29
CA THR A 151 23.53 7.72 -8.61
C THR A 151 23.41 7.83 -7.09
N VAL A 152 22.18 7.97 -6.57
CA VAL A 152 21.92 8.05 -5.13
C VAL A 152 21.81 6.62 -4.56
N PRO A 153 22.70 6.21 -3.64
CA PRO A 153 22.61 4.89 -3.01
C PRO A 153 21.35 4.74 -2.16
N LEU A 154 20.81 3.52 -2.08
CA LEU A 154 19.61 3.22 -1.30
C LEU A 154 19.79 3.46 0.21
N ASN A 155 21.00 3.29 0.72
CA ASN A 155 21.35 3.45 2.13
C ASN A 155 21.76 4.88 2.53
N LYS A 156 21.69 5.85 1.62
CA LYS A 156 22.04 7.22 1.95
C LYS A 156 20.89 7.93 2.62
N PHE A 157 21.01 8.26 3.89
CA PHE A 157 20.02 9.08 4.59
C PHE A 157 20.10 10.54 4.12
N LEU A 158 18.97 11.07 3.70
CA LEU A 158 18.78 12.46 3.25
C LEU A 158 17.49 13.00 3.89
N PRO A 159 17.55 14.03 4.76
CA PRO A 159 16.41 14.45 5.56
C PRO A 159 15.21 14.90 4.72
N LEU A 160 15.42 15.73 3.69
CA LEU A 160 14.33 16.22 2.84
C LEU A 160 13.66 15.10 2.03
N PRO A 161 14.39 14.25 1.27
CA PRO A 161 13.80 13.08 0.63
C PRO A 161 13.06 12.15 1.61
N PHE A 162 13.63 11.93 2.80
CA PHE A 162 12.99 11.10 3.84
C PHE A 162 11.63 11.68 4.25
N LEU A 163 11.59 12.95 4.58
CA LEU A 163 10.36 13.63 5.01
C LEU A 163 9.31 13.63 3.88
N VAL A 164 9.71 14.09 2.69
CA VAL A 164 8.79 14.21 1.53
C VAL A 164 8.19 12.85 1.17
N THR A 165 9.04 11.81 1.03
CA THR A 165 8.57 10.48 0.64
C THR A 165 7.67 9.86 1.70
N THR A 166 8.01 10.03 2.99
CA THR A 166 7.20 9.52 4.11
C THR A 166 5.83 10.20 4.18
N LEU A 167 5.78 11.52 4.01
CA LEU A 167 4.52 12.26 4.01
C LEU A 167 3.64 11.88 2.81
N ILE A 168 4.21 11.82 1.60
CA ILE A 168 3.45 11.42 0.40
C ILE A 168 2.93 10.00 0.57
N PHE A 169 3.75 9.06 1.07
CA PHE A 169 3.31 7.70 1.37
C PHE A 169 2.18 7.66 2.39
N GLY A 170 2.32 8.42 3.49
CA GLY A 170 1.30 8.49 4.54
C GLY A 170 -0.03 9.00 4.01
N PHE A 171 -0.01 10.14 3.30
CA PHE A 171 -1.21 10.74 2.73
C PHE A 171 -1.76 10.02 1.49
N ALA A 172 -1.09 9.00 0.97
CA ALA A 172 -1.67 8.09 -0.01
C ALA A 172 -2.62 7.04 0.62
N HIS A 173 -2.65 6.93 1.95
CA HIS A 173 -3.48 5.99 2.70
C HIS A 173 -4.59 6.71 3.45
N ASN A 174 -5.77 6.08 3.55
CA ASN A 174 -6.89 6.66 4.31
C ASN A 174 -6.50 6.89 5.79
N GLU A 175 -5.82 5.93 6.40
CA GLU A 175 -5.24 6.02 7.74
C GLU A 175 -3.88 6.73 7.67
N TRP A 176 -3.90 8.06 7.45
CA TRP A 176 -2.71 8.86 7.13
C TRP A 176 -1.60 8.75 8.18
N LEU A 177 -1.95 8.73 9.47
CA LEU A 177 -0.96 8.66 10.54
C LEU A 177 -0.26 7.28 10.58
N ALA A 178 -1.03 6.20 10.48
CA ALA A 178 -0.48 4.85 10.34
C ALA A 178 0.38 4.73 9.09
N GLY A 179 -0.06 5.30 7.98
CA GLY A 179 0.70 5.38 6.73
C GLY A 179 2.04 6.12 6.88
N ILE A 180 2.09 7.24 7.61
CA ILE A 180 3.36 7.95 7.92
C ILE A 180 4.32 7.05 8.71
N LEU A 181 3.84 6.40 9.77
CA LEU A 181 4.67 5.50 10.60
C LEU A 181 5.18 4.30 9.78
N CYS A 182 4.34 3.77 8.91
CA CYS A 182 4.68 2.75 7.93
C CYS A 182 5.79 3.24 6.97
N GLY A 183 5.61 4.46 6.43
CA GLY A 183 6.59 5.12 5.56
C GLY A 183 7.96 5.26 6.22
N VAL A 184 8.00 5.71 7.48
CA VAL A 184 9.22 5.82 8.29
C VAL A 184 9.89 4.45 8.47
N ALA A 185 9.13 3.45 8.90
CA ALA A 185 9.67 2.14 9.23
C ALA A 185 10.23 1.41 7.99
N TYR A 186 9.52 1.45 6.86
CA TYR A 186 9.99 0.80 5.63
C TYR A 186 11.17 1.56 5.01
N GLN A 187 11.17 2.90 5.04
CA GLN A 187 12.34 3.66 4.61
C GLN A 187 13.56 3.39 5.49
N TRP A 188 13.38 3.25 6.80
CA TRP A 188 14.45 2.86 7.72
C TRP A 188 15.03 1.48 7.37
N LEU A 189 14.20 0.48 7.05
CA LEU A 189 14.68 -0.84 6.60
C LEU A 189 15.54 -0.73 5.33
N VAL A 190 15.10 0.06 4.34
CA VAL A 190 15.88 0.26 3.11
C VAL A 190 17.23 0.90 3.40
N LEU A 191 17.26 1.94 4.24
CA LEU A 191 18.50 2.62 4.63
C LEU A 191 19.47 1.67 5.36
N ARG A 192 18.94 0.87 6.29
CA ARG A 192 19.73 -0.06 7.10
C ARG A 192 20.26 -1.26 6.30
N LYS A 193 19.45 -1.81 5.41
CA LYS A 193 19.75 -3.04 4.67
C LYS A 193 20.38 -2.77 3.29
N ASN A 194 20.35 -1.54 2.81
CA ASN A 194 20.80 -1.14 1.45
C ASN A 194 20.14 -1.95 0.34
N ARG A 195 18.88 -2.35 0.53
CA ARG A 195 18.08 -3.12 -0.43
C ARG A 195 16.58 -2.93 -0.15
N LEU A 196 15.75 -3.07 -1.21
CA LEU A 196 14.28 -2.92 -1.10
C LEU A 196 13.60 -4.14 -0.48
N GLY A 197 14.19 -5.31 -0.64
CA GLY A 197 13.52 -6.59 -0.37
C GLY A 197 13.01 -6.74 1.07
N ASP A 198 13.72 -6.17 2.06
CA ASP A 198 13.28 -6.22 3.46
C ASP A 198 12.06 -5.32 3.70
N ALA A 199 12.01 -4.15 3.06
CA ALA A 199 10.84 -3.27 3.12
C ALA A 199 9.63 -3.93 2.43
N MET A 200 9.84 -4.54 1.25
CA MET A 200 8.80 -5.32 0.55
C MET A 200 8.27 -6.44 1.44
N THR A 201 9.14 -7.17 2.14
CA THR A 201 8.74 -8.27 3.04
C THR A 201 7.98 -7.75 4.26
N ALA A 202 8.45 -6.69 4.91
CA ALA A 202 7.75 -6.07 6.04
C ALA A 202 6.36 -5.58 5.62
N HIS A 203 6.27 -4.90 4.48
CA HIS A 203 5.01 -4.41 3.90
C HIS A 203 4.05 -5.56 3.57
N ALA A 204 4.56 -6.64 2.96
CA ALA A 204 3.77 -7.83 2.67
C ALA A 204 3.20 -8.49 3.96
N ILE A 205 4.01 -8.59 5.01
CA ILE A 205 3.58 -9.11 6.31
C ILE A 205 2.50 -8.23 6.93
N THR A 206 2.70 -6.90 6.94
CA THR A 206 1.71 -5.95 7.44
C THR A 206 0.36 -6.11 6.72
N ASN A 207 0.37 -6.11 5.39
CA ASN A 207 -0.84 -6.21 4.58
C ASN A 207 -1.52 -7.58 4.70
N PHE A 208 -0.75 -8.65 4.78
CA PHE A 208 -1.27 -9.99 4.98
C PHE A 208 -1.98 -10.12 6.33
N LEU A 209 -1.33 -9.69 7.41
CA LEU A 209 -1.91 -9.72 8.76
C LEU A 209 -3.14 -8.82 8.86
N LEU A 210 -3.10 -7.63 8.24
CA LEU A 210 -4.25 -6.73 8.19
C LEU A 210 -5.42 -7.35 7.42
N GLY A 211 -5.15 -8.03 6.30
CA GLY A 211 -6.18 -8.75 5.54
C GLY A 211 -6.84 -9.87 6.35
N LEU A 212 -6.05 -10.65 7.09
CA LEU A 212 -6.58 -11.68 8.01
C LEU A 212 -7.41 -11.05 9.13
N TRP A 213 -6.93 -9.94 9.71
CA TRP A 213 -7.63 -9.19 10.75
C TRP A 213 -8.99 -8.67 10.28
N VAL A 214 -9.04 -8.10 9.07
CA VAL A 214 -10.30 -7.60 8.48
C VAL A 214 -11.34 -8.72 8.44
N VAL A 215 -10.98 -9.89 7.91
CA VAL A 215 -11.92 -11.02 7.79
C VAL A 215 -12.30 -11.57 9.16
N TRP A 216 -11.33 -11.74 10.07
CA TRP A 216 -11.57 -12.31 11.40
C TRP A 216 -12.45 -11.40 12.27
N ARG A 217 -12.22 -10.07 12.23
CA ARG A 217 -12.92 -9.09 13.08
C ARG A 217 -14.10 -8.42 12.39
N GLY A 218 -14.31 -8.66 11.10
CA GLY A 218 -15.28 -7.90 10.30
C GLY A 218 -14.92 -6.42 10.16
N ALA A 219 -13.62 -6.09 10.23
CA ALA A 219 -13.12 -4.72 10.24
C ALA A 219 -12.97 -4.15 8.81
N TRP A 220 -14.06 -4.19 8.05
CA TRP A 220 -14.11 -3.85 6.61
C TRP A 220 -13.72 -2.41 6.28
N GLN A 221 -13.68 -1.50 7.26
CA GLN A 221 -13.21 -0.12 7.10
C GLN A 221 -11.74 -0.01 6.68
N PHE A 222 -10.94 -1.06 6.86
CA PHE A 222 -9.55 -1.11 6.42
C PHE A 222 -9.37 -1.55 4.95
N TRP A 223 -10.48 -1.80 4.25
CA TRP A 223 -10.43 -2.28 2.86
C TRP A 223 -11.06 -1.33 1.83
#